data_39d4e4202bb9ec8cb6a2ed1f3ca40442
#
_entry.id   39d4e4202bb9ec8cb6a2ed1f3ca40442
#
_cell.length_a   1.000
_cell.length_b   1.000
_cell.length_c   1.000
_cell.angle_alpha   90.00
_cell.angle_beta   90.00
_cell.angle_gamma   90.00
#
_symmetry.space_group_name_H-M   'P 1'
#
loop_
_entity.id
_entity.type
_entity.pdbx_description
1 polymer ?
#
loop_
_entity_poly.entity_id
_entity_poly.type
_entity_poly.pdbx_seq_one_letter_code
_entity_poly.pdbx_strand_id
1 'polypeptide(L)'
;MKTKILLLEDDLNLSETVSDYFDEQGFDVTCVYDGEDAIAAIYENNFDLLLLDVNVPNKNGFEVLKEVRKQNKSVPAIFITSLNSMDSLEEGFSSGCDDYIRKPFELKELLIRVQTILRRE
;
A
#
# COMPACT_ATOMS: atom_id res chain seq x y z
N MET A 1 6.29 -12.68 -15.82
CA MET A 1 6.62 -12.45 -14.40
C MET A 1 5.42 -11.90 -13.66
N LYS A 2 5.28 -12.26 -12.38
CA LYS A 2 4.17 -11.74 -11.59
C LYS A 2 4.42 -10.30 -11.19
N THR A 3 3.35 -9.52 -11.14
CA THR A 3 3.39 -8.17 -10.58
C THR A 3 3.63 -8.24 -9.08
N LYS A 4 4.59 -7.49 -8.59
CA LYS A 4 5.00 -7.52 -7.18
C LYS A 4 4.37 -6.39 -6.40
N ILE A 5 3.66 -6.74 -5.33
CA ILE A 5 2.98 -5.79 -4.46
C ILE A 5 3.54 -5.90 -3.05
N LEU A 6 3.86 -4.76 -2.43
CA LEU A 6 4.12 -4.71 -1.00
C LEU A 6 2.82 -4.35 -0.30
N LEU A 7 2.47 -5.11 0.73
CA LEU A 7 1.32 -4.84 1.57
C LEU A 7 1.77 -4.52 2.99
N LEU A 8 1.55 -3.29 3.43
CA LEU A 8 1.80 -2.86 4.81
C LEU A 8 0.47 -2.85 5.55
N GLU A 9 0.28 -3.79 6.46
CA GLU A 9 -0.95 -3.93 7.24
C GLU A 9 -0.65 -4.70 8.51
N ASP A 10 -0.91 -4.11 9.69
CA ASP A 10 -0.59 -4.75 10.95
C ASP A 10 -1.69 -5.67 11.49
N ASP A 11 -2.89 -5.60 10.94
CA ASP A 11 -3.95 -6.59 11.24
C ASP A 11 -3.64 -7.87 10.47
N LEU A 12 -3.20 -8.90 11.19
CA LEU A 12 -2.74 -10.15 10.56
C LEU A 12 -3.84 -10.83 9.76
N ASN A 13 -5.08 -10.79 10.24
CA ASN A 13 -6.20 -11.42 9.53
C ASN A 13 -6.49 -10.71 8.21
N LEU A 14 -6.50 -9.38 8.23
CA LEU A 14 -6.75 -8.61 7.02
C LEU A 14 -5.58 -8.77 6.03
N SER A 15 -4.36 -8.76 6.54
CA SER A 15 -3.17 -8.96 5.72
C SER A 15 -3.22 -10.30 4.99
N GLU A 16 -3.54 -11.37 5.71
CA GLU A 16 -3.66 -12.69 5.12
C GLU A 16 -4.79 -12.76 4.09
N THR A 17 -5.95 -12.18 4.42
CA THR A 17 -7.10 -12.18 3.52
C THR A 17 -6.78 -11.47 2.21
N VAL A 18 -6.16 -10.29 2.28
CA VAL A 18 -5.79 -9.52 1.08
C VAL A 18 -4.71 -10.27 0.29
N SER A 19 -3.70 -10.78 0.99
CA SER A 19 -2.60 -11.50 0.36
C SER A 19 -3.08 -12.73 -0.39
N ASP A 20 -3.94 -13.54 0.25
CA ASP A 20 -4.47 -14.76 -0.38
C ASP A 20 -5.31 -14.43 -1.61
N TYR A 21 -6.16 -13.41 -1.50
CA TYR A 21 -7.00 -13.00 -2.62
C TYR A 21 -6.15 -12.55 -3.82
N PHE A 22 -5.14 -11.71 -3.56
CA PHE A 22 -4.29 -11.19 -4.64
C PHE A 22 -3.37 -12.29 -5.21
N ASP A 23 -2.93 -13.21 -4.37
CA ASP A 23 -2.16 -14.35 -4.85
C ASP A 23 -2.98 -15.17 -5.84
N GLU A 24 -4.26 -15.41 -5.54
CA GLU A 24 -5.17 -16.10 -6.46
C GLU A 24 -5.37 -15.34 -7.77
N GLN A 25 -5.24 -14.02 -7.75
CA GLN A 25 -5.35 -13.18 -8.94
C GLN A 25 -4.05 -13.09 -9.73
N GLY A 26 -3.01 -13.78 -9.30
CA GLY A 26 -1.74 -13.85 -10.04
C GLY A 26 -0.69 -12.83 -9.61
N PHE A 27 -0.89 -12.15 -8.48
CA PHE A 27 0.10 -11.21 -7.94
C PHE A 27 1.04 -11.91 -6.97
N ASP A 28 2.23 -11.32 -6.80
CA ASP A 28 3.20 -11.74 -5.81
C ASP A 28 3.20 -10.71 -4.68
N VAL A 29 2.64 -11.06 -3.54
CA VAL A 29 2.45 -10.12 -2.42
C VAL A 29 3.47 -10.39 -1.32
N THR A 30 4.18 -9.33 -0.93
CA THR A 30 5.07 -9.36 0.25
C THR A 30 4.38 -8.60 1.37
N CYS A 31 4.15 -9.25 2.51
CA CYS A 31 3.49 -8.65 3.65
C CYS A 31 4.51 -8.13 4.66
N VAL A 32 4.32 -6.90 5.13
CA VAL A 32 5.06 -6.31 6.23
C VAL A 32 4.07 -5.69 7.21
N TYR A 33 4.47 -5.52 8.46
CA TYR A 33 3.52 -5.25 9.54
C TYR A 33 3.79 -3.94 10.29
N ASP A 34 4.91 -3.29 10.00
CA ASP A 34 5.19 -1.95 10.53
C ASP A 34 5.93 -1.12 9.48
N GLY A 35 5.98 0.20 9.73
CA GLY A 35 6.51 1.13 8.73
C GLY A 35 8.00 1.01 8.50
N GLU A 36 8.78 0.65 9.51
CA GLU A 36 10.22 0.49 9.34
C GLU A 36 10.55 -0.72 8.48
N ASP A 37 9.84 -1.83 8.70
CA ASP A 37 10.01 -3.01 7.85
C ASP A 37 9.58 -2.73 6.42
N ALA A 38 8.53 -1.91 6.24
CA ALA A 38 8.10 -1.51 4.91
C ALA A 38 9.20 -0.73 4.18
N ILE A 39 9.81 0.25 4.85
CA ILE A 39 10.88 1.05 4.25
C ILE A 39 12.06 0.16 3.88
N ALA A 40 12.46 -0.75 4.78
CA ALA A 40 13.57 -1.65 4.50
C ALA A 40 13.28 -2.56 3.29
N ALA A 41 12.07 -3.11 3.23
CA ALA A 41 11.69 -3.98 2.11
C ALA A 41 11.67 -3.23 0.78
N ILE A 42 11.17 -1.99 0.78
CA ILE A 42 11.11 -1.16 -0.43
C ILE A 42 12.50 -0.75 -0.88
N TYR A 43 13.40 -0.49 0.06
CA TYR A 43 14.78 -0.14 -0.24
C TYR A 43 15.52 -1.30 -0.92
N GLU A 44 15.28 -2.52 -0.45
CA GLU A 44 16.02 -3.69 -0.90
C GLU A 44 15.44 -4.36 -2.15
N ASN A 45 14.18 -4.08 -2.49
CA ASN A 45 13.47 -4.77 -3.55
C ASN A 45 12.75 -3.79 -4.46
N ASN A 46 12.40 -4.26 -5.66
CA ASN A 46 11.60 -3.48 -6.60
C ASN A 46 10.17 -4.00 -6.57
N PHE A 47 9.24 -3.13 -6.18
CA PHE A 47 7.80 -3.43 -6.21
C PHE A 47 7.14 -2.65 -7.32
N ASP A 48 6.07 -3.20 -7.86
CA ASP A 48 5.28 -2.55 -8.91
C ASP A 48 4.19 -1.66 -8.32
N LEU A 49 3.81 -1.93 -7.07
CA LEU A 49 2.77 -1.16 -6.39
C LEU A 49 2.88 -1.37 -4.88
N LEU A 50 2.56 -0.31 -4.13
CA LEU A 50 2.52 -0.35 -2.66
C LEU A 50 1.10 -0.19 -2.18
N LEU A 51 0.68 -1.09 -1.27
CA LEU A 51 -0.57 -0.95 -0.52
C LEU A 51 -0.19 -0.64 0.91
N LEU A 52 -0.52 0.56 1.38
CA LEU A 52 -0.02 1.07 2.65
C LEU A 52 -1.17 1.43 3.59
N ASP A 53 -1.32 0.67 4.68
CA ASP A 53 -2.20 1.10 5.76
C ASP A 53 -1.55 2.30 6.44
N VAL A 54 -2.34 3.30 6.75
CA VAL A 54 -1.85 4.51 7.41
C VAL A 54 -1.53 4.25 8.88
N ASN A 55 -2.38 3.50 9.56
CA ASN A 55 -2.30 3.30 11.01
C ASN A 55 -1.51 2.04 11.38
N VAL A 56 -0.19 2.11 11.28
CA VAL A 56 0.71 1.01 11.62
C VAL A 56 1.78 1.49 12.59
N PRO A 57 2.40 0.56 13.38
CA PRO A 57 3.44 0.95 14.33
C PRO A 57 4.73 1.41 13.68
N ASN A 58 5.51 2.10 14.45
CA ASN A 58 6.85 2.62 14.19
C ASN A 58 6.85 3.81 13.24
N LYS A 59 6.52 3.62 11.98
CA LYS A 59 6.28 4.73 11.04
C LYS A 59 4.96 4.48 10.36
N ASN A 60 4.08 5.49 10.34
CA ASN A 60 2.77 5.34 9.71
C ASN A 60 2.89 5.33 8.18
N GLY A 61 1.79 4.99 7.49
CA GLY A 61 1.82 4.88 6.02
C GLY A 61 2.21 6.17 5.32
N PHE A 62 1.82 7.33 5.84
CA PHE A 62 2.22 8.62 5.26
C PHE A 62 3.73 8.82 5.36
N GLU A 63 4.32 8.50 6.52
CA GLU A 63 5.76 8.62 6.73
C GLU A 63 6.53 7.67 5.82
N VAL A 64 6.02 6.45 5.65
CA VAL A 64 6.63 5.47 4.75
C VAL A 64 6.70 6.02 3.33
N LEU A 65 5.58 6.53 2.82
CA LEU A 65 5.55 7.00 1.44
C LEU A 65 6.42 8.24 1.25
N LYS A 66 6.44 9.15 2.22
CA LYS A 66 7.34 10.31 2.15
C LYS A 66 8.79 9.88 2.04
N GLU A 67 9.20 8.90 2.84
CA GLU A 67 10.57 8.38 2.80
C GLU A 67 10.89 7.74 1.45
N VAL A 68 9.95 6.96 0.91
CA VAL A 68 10.11 6.32 -0.40
C VAL A 68 10.29 7.38 -1.50
N ARG A 69 9.51 8.45 -1.46
CA ARG A 69 9.60 9.51 -2.46
C ARG A 69 10.91 10.29 -2.37
N LYS A 70 11.44 10.46 -1.14
CA LYS A 70 12.75 11.10 -0.94
C LYS A 70 13.88 10.31 -1.59
N GLN A 71 13.73 9.00 -1.73
CA GLN A 71 14.72 8.15 -2.38
C GLN A 71 14.54 8.12 -3.90
N ASN A 72 13.77 9.03 -4.46
CA ASN A 72 13.49 9.14 -5.89
C ASN A 72 12.79 7.90 -6.47
N LYS A 73 12.04 7.19 -5.65
CA LYS A 73 11.25 6.04 -6.10
C LYS A 73 9.83 6.50 -6.41
N SER A 74 9.40 6.29 -7.63
CA SER A 74 8.08 6.72 -8.11
C SER A 74 7.06 5.59 -8.18
N VAL A 75 7.31 4.49 -7.49
CA VAL A 75 6.41 3.34 -7.47
C VAL A 75 5.01 3.80 -7.04
N PRO A 76 3.95 3.37 -7.75
CA PRO A 76 2.59 3.79 -7.39
C PRO A 76 2.18 3.23 -6.02
N ALA A 77 1.36 4.00 -5.32
CA ALA A 77 0.95 3.67 -3.95
C ALA A 77 -0.53 3.97 -3.74
N ILE A 78 -1.20 3.07 -3.03
CA ILE A 78 -2.58 3.23 -2.59
C ILE A 78 -2.58 3.19 -1.07
N PHE A 79 -3.17 4.19 -0.41
CA PHE A 79 -3.39 4.14 1.02
C PHE A 79 -4.66 3.37 1.35
N ILE A 80 -4.59 2.55 2.40
CA ILE A 80 -5.74 1.81 2.95
C ILE A 80 -5.91 2.28 4.37
N THR A 81 -7.09 2.82 4.72
CA THR A 81 -7.23 3.41 6.06
C THR A 81 -8.67 3.54 6.50
N SER A 82 -8.85 3.57 7.82
CA SER A 82 -10.13 3.89 8.45
C SER A 82 -10.27 5.39 8.78
N LEU A 83 -9.24 6.20 8.49
CA LEU A 83 -9.28 7.64 8.76
C LEU A 83 -10.28 8.32 7.83
N ASN A 84 -11.05 9.27 8.40
CA ASN A 84 -12.15 9.92 7.69
C ASN A 84 -12.02 11.44 7.57
N SER A 85 -11.01 12.04 8.19
CA SER A 85 -10.90 13.49 8.19
C SER A 85 -10.36 14.02 6.86
N MET A 86 -10.73 15.25 6.54
CA MET A 86 -10.18 15.95 5.37
C MET A 86 -8.69 16.17 5.51
N ASP A 87 -8.22 16.41 6.74
CA ASP A 87 -6.80 16.59 7.00
C ASP A 87 -6.00 15.34 6.66
N SER A 88 -6.53 14.16 7.02
CA SER A 88 -5.89 12.89 6.68
C SER A 88 -5.86 12.66 5.18
N LEU A 89 -6.93 13.02 4.48
CA LEU A 89 -7.00 12.90 3.03
C LEU A 89 -5.97 13.82 2.37
N GLU A 90 -5.88 15.06 2.82
CA GLU A 90 -4.87 16.00 2.31
C GLU A 90 -3.46 15.48 2.54
N GLU A 91 -3.18 14.95 3.73
CA GLU A 91 -1.87 14.39 4.03
C GLU A 91 -1.57 13.21 3.12
N GLY A 92 -2.55 12.36 2.86
CA GLY A 92 -2.39 11.23 1.96
C GLY A 92 -1.95 11.67 0.57
N PHE A 93 -2.68 12.62 -0.02
CA PHE A 93 -2.36 13.09 -1.37
C PHE A 93 -1.07 13.91 -1.40
N SER A 94 -0.77 14.71 -0.38
CA SER A 94 0.48 15.47 -0.32
C SER A 94 1.69 14.57 -0.14
N SER A 95 1.50 13.33 0.35
CA SER A 95 2.58 12.34 0.45
C SER A 95 2.93 11.70 -0.89
N GLY A 96 2.12 11.93 -1.93
CA GLY A 96 2.38 11.44 -3.28
C GLY A 96 1.73 10.11 -3.60
N CYS A 97 0.58 9.79 -2.98
CA CYS A 97 -0.15 8.56 -3.32
C CYS A 97 -0.92 8.73 -4.62
N ASP A 98 -1.28 7.60 -5.23
CA ASP A 98 -2.02 7.56 -6.48
C ASP A 98 -3.50 7.30 -6.26
N ASP A 99 -3.88 6.71 -5.14
CA ASP A 99 -5.26 6.44 -4.79
C ASP A 99 -5.38 6.21 -3.29
N TYR A 100 -6.61 6.08 -2.82
CA TYR A 100 -6.93 6.05 -1.40
C TYR A 100 -8.21 5.22 -1.24
N ILE A 101 -8.19 4.20 -0.40
CA ILE A 101 -9.36 3.37 -0.15
C ILE A 101 -9.66 3.32 1.35
N ARG A 102 -10.95 3.38 1.72
CA ARG A 102 -11.38 3.37 3.12
C ARG A 102 -11.76 1.98 3.58
N LYS A 103 -11.40 1.67 4.81
CA LYS A 103 -11.89 0.48 5.51
C LYS A 103 -13.29 0.74 6.08
N PRO A 104 -14.20 -0.21 6.04
CA PRO A 104 -14.05 -1.50 5.37
C PRO A 104 -14.22 -1.38 3.86
N PHE A 105 -13.56 -2.26 3.12
CA PHE A 105 -13.66 -2.28 1.67
C PHE A 105 -13.89 -3.72 1.20
N GLU A 106 -14.39 -3.86 -0.03
CA GLU A 106 -14.49 -5.16 -0.66
C GLU A 106 -13.19 -5.48 -1.39
N LEU A 107 -12.78 -6.75 -1.36
CA LEU A 107 -11.55 -7.18 -2.02
C LEU A 107 -11.57 -6.86 -3.52
N LYS A 108 -12.72 -7.02 -4.15
CA LYS A 108 -12.85 -6.72 -5.57
C LYS A 108 -12.68 -5.23 -5.86
N GLU A 109 -13.13 -4.37 -4.96
CA GLU A 109 -12.92 -2.93 -5.10
C GLU A 109 -11.43 -2.60 -5.07
N LEU A 110 -10.70 -3.18 -4.12
CA LEU A 110 -9.26 -2.98 -4.05
C LEU A 110 -8.57 -3.50 -5.32
N LEU A 111 -8.97 -4.66 -5.80
CA LEU A 111 -8.41 -5.22 -7.03
C LEU A 111 -8.62 -4.29 -8.22
N ILE A 112 -9.82 -3.73 -8.36
CA ILE A 112 -10.12 -2.82 -9.47
C ILE A 112 -9.24 -1.58 -9.41
N ARG A 113 -9.04 -1.03 -8.21
CA ARG A 113 -8.16 0.15 -8.05
C ARG A 113 -6.71 -0.17 -8.38
N VAL A 114 -6.23 -1.32 -7.94
CA VAL A 114 -4.88 -1.79 -8.25
C VAL A 114 -4.71 -1.94 -9.76
N GLN A 115 -5.64 -2.63 -10.41
CA GLN A 115 -5.56 -2.86 -11.85
C GLN A 115 -5.62 -1.55 -12.63
N THR A 116 -6.43 -0.59 -12.18
CA THR A 116 -6.54 0.71 -12.82
C THR A 116 -5.22 1.47 -12.79
N ILE A 117 -4.55 1.45 -11.66
CA ILE A 117 -3.25 2.13 -11.52
C ILE A 117 -2.19 1.43 -12.37
N LEU A 118 -2.14 0.11 -12.34
CA LEU A 118 -1.14 -0.64 -13.10
C LEU A 118 -1.29 -0.44 -14.61
N ARG A 119 -2.49 -0.19 -15.10
CA ARG A 119 -2.71 0.08 -16.52
C ARG A 119 -2.20 1.45 -16.98
N ARG A 120 -1.97 2.37 -16.04
CA ARG A 120 -1.42 3.71 -16.37
C ARG A 120 0.08 3.67 -16.62
N GLU A 121 0.73 2.65 -16.12
CA GLU A 121 2.19 2.51 -16.18
C GLU A 121 2.74 2.09 -17.54
#